data_3eaef4251be5bdaa8204e4f8ce517128
#
_entry.id   3eaef4251be5bdaa8204e4f8ce517128
#
_cell.length_a   1.000
_cell.length_b   1.000
_cell.length_c   1.000
_cell.angle_alpha   90.00
_cell.angle_beta   90.00
_cell.angle_gamma   90.00
#
_symmetry.space_group_name_H-M   'P 1'
#
loop_
_entity.id
_entity.type
_entity.pdbx_description
1 polymer ?
#
loop_
_entity_poly.entity_id
_entity_poly.type
_entity_poly.pdbx_seq_one_letter_code
_entity_poly.pdbx_strand_id
1 'polypeptide(L)'
;MRISVFSLFFLFHVFAFSQTDPVAAHVSTAHFKDVNGNIHLVGSDKEGGTLTYTIVRLPSHGDLQDPLNSDAAVAAGGTLTGNQITFVPHSNENSKYIFSGTTFFTYKVKDDTSRESETMTVTVKVFDTYYHTPPLIGSEIPGQSVEDNFGRAVSLSEDGTIMAVGAPQDDDGGGNAGSVKVYQFSGGSWSTIGNQINGASAGDKAGSSVSLSGDGTILAVGLPYNDTNIGQVKIFKYDGSSNWDSIGTIKPVNVNSGASKAVSEQFGNDVRLSSDGKTLAVSDIWFDRSGRNDAGRVVVYRYDGTNWNSLGNATALYGESGDNFSWGLSLSANGNIMAIGAHEHDKIEDGSTKNAAGKVIVYKYNGTSWDVFDQVFNPGGAGDLSASSDRFGGALDLSSNGLILAVGAPYDNPDGTDVRWQGTVNLFYYNGTKYVPLGTEIKGDAKFDYFGAHLSLDNEGNTLAVMAPGYGTDQGQVKVYNYNIASSTWEQSPASYNFDGDEDDNQSSGSLAESKGQRV
;
A
#
# COMPACT_ATOMS: atom_id res chain seq x y z
N MET A 1 -75.76 34.06 -1.33
CA MET A 1 -74.96 32.83 -1.31
C MET A 1 -73.66 33.10 -2.11
N ARG A 2 -72.58 33.48 -1.42
CA ARG A 2 -71.29 33.82 -2.05
C ARG A 2 -70.37 32.60 -1.87
N ILE A 3 -69.94 32.02 -2.98
CA ILE A 3 -68.97 30.92 -3.05
C ILE A 3 -67.61 31.58 -3.17
N SER A 4 -66.77 31.42 -2.13
CA SER A 4 -65.35 31.80 -2.19
C SER A 4 -64.55 30.62 -2.76
N VAL A 5 -63.86 30.86 -3.86
CA VAL A 5 -62.90 29.97 -4.47
C VAL A 5 -61.55 30.17 -3.76
N PHE A 6 -61.07 29.16 -3.00
CA PHE A 6 -59.72 29.12 -2.49
C PHE A 6 -58.80 28.60 -3.60
N SER A 7 -57.93 29.46 -4.09
CA SER A 7 -56.81 29.05 -4.94
C SER A 7 -55.67 28.53 -4.07
N LEU A 8 -55.40 27.23 -4.19
CA LEU A 8 -54.25 26.58 -3.54
C LEU A 8 -53.02 26.79 -4.40
N PHE A 9 -52.15 27.72 -4.01
CA PHE A 9 -50.81 27.84 -4.63
C PHE A 9 -49.92 26.72 -4.14
N PHE A 10 -49.62 25.72 -4.96
CA PHE A 10 -48.51 24.80 -4.75
C PHE A 10 -47.20 25.55 -5.04
N LEU A 11 -46.47 25.88 -4.00
CA LEU A 11 -45.10 26.36 -4.10
C LEU A 11 -44.19 25.13 -4.38
N PHE A 12 -43.85 24.90 -5.65
CA PHE A 12 -42.77 23.99 -6.00
C PHE A 12 -41.46 24.61 -5.52
N HIS A 13 -40.93 24.11 -4.42
CA HIS A 13 -39.53 24.32 -4.05
C HIS A 13 -38.70 23.49 -5.03
N VAL A 14 -38.17 24.12 -6.06
CA VAL A 14 -37.08 23.58 -6.83
C VAL A 14 -35.86 23.63 -5.91
N PHE A 15 -35.49 22.51 -5.33
CA PHE A 15 -34.17 22.36 -4.75
C PHE A 15 -33.17 22.41 -5.89
N ALA A 16 -32.60 23.58 -6.13
CA ALA A 16 -31.38 23.67 -6.94
C ALA A 16 -30.28 22.95 -6.17
N PHE A 17 -29.96 21.73 -6.55
CA PHE A 17 -28.71 21.12 -6.13
C PHE A 17 -27.58 22.02 -6.63
N SER A 18 -26.81 22.59 -5.73
CA SER A 18 -25.59 23.27 -6.07
C SER A 18 -24.66 22.24 -6.72
N GLN A 19 -24.50 22.33 -8.02
CA GLN A 19 -23.50 21.54 -8.72
C GLN A 19 -22.10 21.94 -8.23
N THR A 20 -21.21 20.98 -8.05
CA THR A 20 -19.84 21.19 -7.58
C THR A 20 -18.86 21.20 -8.77
N ASP A 21 -17.73 21.87 -8.64
CA ASP A 21 -16.69 21.81 -9.66
C ASP A 21 -16.08 20.40 -9.71
N PRO A 22 -15.71 19.90 -10.89
CA PRO A 22 -15.00 18.63 -10.99
C PRO A 22 -13.65 18.71 -10.29
N VAL A 23 -13.15 17.59 -9.84
CA VAL A 23 -11.86 17.50 -9.13
C VAL A 23 -10.87 16.73 -10.00
N ALA A 24 -9.66 17.26 -10.13
CA ALA A 24 -8.51 16.59 -10.72
C ALA A 24 -7.47 16.27 -9.64
N ALA A 25 -6.52 15.38 -9.93
CA ALA A 25 -5.47 15.01 -9.00
C ALA A 25 -4.07 15.14 -9.61
N HIS A 26 -3.06 15.34 -8.76
CA HIS A 26 -1.67 15.23 -9.19
C HIS A 26 -1.36 13.79 -9.58
N VAL A 27 -0.53 13.62 -10.61
CA VAL A 27 -0.07 12.32 -11.12
C VAL A 27 1.44 12.34 -11.17
N SER A 28 2.08 11.27 -10.71
CA SER A 28 3.52 11.05 -10.89
C SER A 28 3.74 9.75 -11.64
N THR A 29 4.71 9.73 -12.54
CA THR A 29 5.04 8.57 -13.37
C THR A 29 6.52 8.53 -13.69
N ALA A 30 7.00 7.36 -14.10
CA ALA A 30 8.39 7.13 -14.45
C ALA A 30 8.48 6.37 -15.78
N HIS A 31 9.39 6.80 -16.65
CA HIS A 31 9.60 6.20 -17.97
C HIS A 31 11.08 6.12 -18.29
N PHE A 32 11.45 5.17 -19.16
CA PHE A 32 12.80 5.14 -19.73
C PHE A 32 12.90 6.09 -20.92
N LYS A 33 14.07 6.65 -21.16
CA LYS A 33 14.32 7.66 -22.18
C LYS A 33 13.94 7.27 -23.63
N ASP A 34 13.96 5.99 -23.92
CA ASP A 34 13.69 5.46 -25.26
C ASP A 34 12.31 4.77 -25.36
N VAL A 35 11.48 4.91 -24.33
CA VAL A 35 10.17 4.23 -24.25
C VAL A 35 9.06 5.25 -24.05
N ASN A 36 8.10 5.25 -24.97
CA ASN A 36 6.88 6.03 -24.81
C ASN A 36 6.08 5.49 -23.64
N GLY A 37 5.57 6.37 -22.79
CA GLY A 37 4.81 5.98 -21.62
C GLY A 37 3.40 6.52 -21.64
N ASN A 38 2.42 5.64 -21.45
CA ASN A 38 1.03 6.04 -21.28
C ASN A 38 0.79 6.48 -19.83
N ILE A 39 0.11 7.62 -19.69
CA ILE A 39 -0.21 8.25 -18.41
C ILE A 39 -1.71 8.41 -18.32
N HIS A 40 -2.30 7.98 -17.21
CA HIS A 40 -3.69 8.24 -16.91
C HIS A 40 -3.85 9.53 -16.10
N LEU A 41 -4.65 10.43 -16.63
CA LEU A 41 -5.06 11.64 -15.92
C LEU A 41 -6.27 11.30 -15.04
N VAL A 42 -6.25 11.79 -13.81
CA VAL A 42 -7.27 11.49 -12.81
C VAL A 42 -8.23 12.66 -12.68
N GLY A 43 -9.52 12.38 -12.87
CA GLY A 43 -10.58 13.35 -12.66
C GLY A 43 -11.84 12.68 -12.11
N SER A 44 -12.59 13.40 -11.30
CA SER A 44 -13.90 12.96 -10.81
C SER A 44 -14.89 14.11 -10.82
N ASP A 45 -16.13 13.76 -11.12
CA ASP A 45 -17.30 14.63 -10.99
C ASP A 45 -18.28 13.97 -10.01
N LYS A 46 -18.69 14.70 -8.99
CA LYS A 46 -19.59 14.21 -7.96
C LYS A 46 -20.99 13.91 -8.51
N GLU A 47 -21.39 14.65 -9.52
CA GLU A 47 -22.68 14.52 -10.18
C GLU A 47 -22.68 13.41 -11.26
N GLY A 48 -21.50 12.85 -11.60
CA GLY A 48 -21.35 11.72 -12.51
C GLY A 48 -21.40 12.10 -14.00
N GLY A 49 -21.12 13.37 -14.32
CA GLY A 49 -21.06 13.88 -15.70
C GLY A 49 -19.86 13.37 -16.50
N THR A 50 -19.89 13.58 -17.81
CA THR A 50 -18.75 13.28 -18.69
C THR A 50 -17.65 14.31 -18.47
N LEU A 51 -16.41 13.81 -18.25
CA LEU A 51 -15.24 14.63 -18.04
C LEU A 51 -14.43 14.82 -19.33
N THR A 52 -13.98 16.05 -19.54
CA THR A 52 -13.08 16.43 -20.62
C THR A 52 -11.75 16.88 -20.04
N TYR A 53 -10.64 16.34 -20.54
CA TYR A 53 -9.28 16.61 -20.08
C TYR A 53 -8.58 17.57 -21.03
N THR A 54 -8.01 18.64 -20.51
CA THR A 54 -7.32 19.67 -21.30
C THR A 54 -5.91 19.86 -20.77
N ILE A 55 -4.91 19.79 -21.65
CA ILE A 55 -3.51 20.06 -21.31
C ILE A 55 -3.29 21.57 -21.22
N VAL A 56 -2.88 22.04 -20.05
CA VAL A 56 -2.66 23.49 -19.81
C VAL A 56 -1.24 23.89 -20.19
N ARG A 57 -0.25 23.07 -19.82
CA ARG A 57 1.16 23.32 -20.10
C ARG A 57 1.84 22.04 -20.56
N LEU A 58 2.68 22.13 -21.58
CA LEU A 58 3.49 21.03 -22.09
C LEU A 58 4.73 20.80 -21.21
N PRO A 59 5.29 19.58 -21.21
CA PRO A 59 6.56 19.30 -20.55
C PRO A 59 7.72 20.03 -21.25
N SER A 60 8.77 20.36 -20.49
CA SER A 60 9.97 20.98 -21.06
C SER A 60 10.85 20.01 -21.86
N HIS A 61 10.71 18.70 -21.58
CA HIS A 61 11.50 17.63 -22.20
C HIS A 61 10.60 16.43 -22.49
N GLY A 62 10.19 16.29 -23.72
CA GLY A 62 9.27 15.28 -24.23
C GLY A 62 8.04 15.89 -24.88
N ASP A 63 7.37 15.11 -25.70
CA ASP A 63 6.14 15.45 -26.40
C ASP A 63 4.96 14.69 -25.79
N LEU A 64 3.76 15.22 -25.98
CA LEU A 64 2.52 14.57 -25.57
C LEU A 64 1.71 14.17 -26.79
N GLN A 65 1.16 12.95 -26.79
CA GLN A 65 0.31 12.40 -27.84
C GLN A 65 -1.00 11.87 -27.25
N ASP A 66 -2.09 11.97 -28.01
CA ASP A 66 -3.40 11.39 -27.62
C ASP A 66 -3.52 9.97 -28.20
N PRO A 67 -3.35 8.91 -27.36
CA PRO A 67 -3.39 7.53 -27.84
C PRO A 67 -4.76 7.09 -28.36
N LEU A 68 -5.82 7.78 -27.95
CA LEU A 68 -7.19 7.51 -28.42
C LEU A 68 -7.55 8.27 -29.69
N ASN A 69 -6.66 9.16 -30.15
CA ASN A 69 -6.78 9.90 -31.38
C ASN A 69 -5.59 9.60 -32.34
N SER A 70 -5.29 8.32 -32.55
CA SER A 70 -4.23 7.87 -33.44
C SER A 70 -2.86 8.50 -33.16
N ASP A 71 -2.51 8.65 -31.88
CA ASP A 71 -1.27 9.26 -31.41
C ASP A 71 -1.04 10.70 -31.91
N ALA A 72 -2.12 11.44 -32.10
CA ALA A 72 -2.02 12.83 -32.51
C ALA A 72 -1.28 13.67 -31.47
N ALA A 73 -0.36 14.53 -31.93
CA ALA A 73 0.36 15.44 -31.05
C ALA A 73 -0.58 16.39 -30.30
N VAL A 74 -0.39 16.54 -29.00
CA VAL A 74 -1.20 17.40 -28.14
C VAL A 74 -0.47 18.72 -27.88
N ALA A 75 -1.09 19.83 -28.23
CA ALA A 75 -0.60 21.17 -27.92
C ALA A 75 -1.13 21.69 -26.58
N ALA A 76 -0.51 22.75 -26.05
CA ALA A 76 -1.08 23.47 -24.91
C ALA A 76 -2.47 24.05 -25.27
N GLY A 77 -3.45 23.85 -24.41
CA GLY A 77 -4.87 24.14 -24.69
C GLY A 77 -5.60 23.01 -25.43
N GLY A 78 -4.87 21.96 -25.83
CA GLY A 78 -5.45 20.78 -26.51
C GLY A 78 -6.28 19.93 -25.57
N THR A 79 -7.40 19.43 -26.09
CA THR A 79 -8.35 18.55 -25.39
C THR A 79 -8.09 17.11 -25.83
N LEU A 80 -8.10 16.19 -24.87
CA LEU A 80 -7.91 14.76 -25.12
C LEU A 80 -9.24 14.07 -25.46
N THR A 81 -9.14 13.00 -26.24
CA THR A 81 -10.29 12.12 -26.56
C THR A 81 -10.76 11.31 -25.34
N GLY A 82 -9.93 11.17 -24.32
CA GLY A 82 -10.22 10.47 -23.07
C GLY A 82 -9.33 10.97 -21.94
N ASN A 83 -9.08 10.14 -20.96
CA ASN A 83 -8.22 10.47 -19.82
C ASN A 83 -6.79 9.93 -19.95
N GLN A 84 -6.39 9.45 -21.14
CA GLN A 84 -5.07 8.92 -21.40
C GLN A 84 -4.24 9.90 -22.22
N ILE A 85 -2.95 9.95 -21.92
CA ILE A 85 -1.96 10.68 -22.70
C ILE A 85 -0.66 9.89 -22.78
N THR A 86 -0.03 9.85 -23.94
CA THR A 86 1.28 9.22 -24.14
C THR A 86 2.36 10.30 -23.99
N PHE A 87 3.29 10.10 -23.09
CA PHE A 87 4.52 10.87 -23.00
C PHE A 87 5.59 10.24 -23.88
N VAL A 88 6.16 11.03 -24.77
CA VAL A 88 7.26 10.63 -25.68
C VAL A 88 8.52 11.38 -25.26
N PRO A 89 9.48 10.71 -24.59
CA PRO A 89 10.75 11.36 -24.22
C PRO A 89 11.46 11.89 -25.46
N HIS A 90 12.08 13.07 -25.37
CA HIS A 90 12.91 13.57 -26.48
C HIS A 90 14.12 12.67 -26.68
N SER A 91 14.11 11.88 -27.75
CA SER A 91 15.28 11.18 -28.28
C SER A 91 15.83 11.99 -29.45
N ASN A 92 17.05 12.46 -29.34
CA ASN A 92 17.69 13.15 -30.46
C ASN A 92 18.65 12.17 -31.13
N GLU A 93 18.23 11.61 -32.27
CA GLU A 93 19.01 10.66 -33.06
C GLU A 93 20.41 11.16 -33.47
N ASN A 94 20.63 12.47 -33.35
CA ASN A 94 21.90 13.12 -33.76
C ASN A 94 22.64 13.83 -32.61
N SER A 95 22.17 13.82 -31.39
CA SER A 95 22.87 14.48 -30.30
C SER A 95 23.06 13.60 -29.07
N LYS A 96 24.23 13.73 -28.51
CA LYS A 96 24.81 13.01 -27.37
C LYS A 96 24.07 13.24 -26.04
N TYR A 97 22.94 13.95 -26.03
CA TYR A 97 22.21 14.35 -24.83
C TYR A 97 20.74 13.94 -24.93
N ILE A 98 20.47 12.74 -24.48
CA ILE A 98 19.11 12.25 -24.26
C ILE A 98 18.73 12.74 -22.86
N PHE A 99 17.53 13.32 -22.73
CA PHE A 99 17.07 13.83 -21.43
C PHE A 99 16.88 12.67 -20.44
N SER A 100 17.55 12.75 -19.30
CA SER A 100 17.22 12.00 -18.10
C SER A 100 17.00 13.00 -16.95
N GLY A 101 16.02 12.78 -16.13
CA GLY A 101 15.65 13.70 -15.07
C GLY A 101 14.14 13.82 -14.89
N THR A 102 13.71 14.87 -14.23
CA THR A 102 12.30 15.12 -13.98
C THR A 102 11.78 16.23 -14.89
N THR A 103 10.69 15.97 -15.60
CA THR A 103 9.92 16.99 -16.33
C THR A 103 8.47 16.97 -15.83
N PHE A 104 7.68 17.97 -16.18
CA PHE A 104 6.29 18.02 -15.77
C PHE A 104 5.43 18.76 -16.80
N PHE A 105 4.17 18.38 -16.85
CA PHE A 105 3.13 19.09 -17.57
C PHE A 105 1.93 19.32 -16.66
N THR A 106 0.97 20.11 -17.09
CA THR A 106 -0.22 20.38 -16.28
C THR A 106 -1.50 20.21 -17.08
N TYR A 107 -2.58 19.84 -16.40
CA TYR A 107 -3.88 19.62 -17.00
C TYR A 107 -5.01 20.13 -16.10
N LYS A 108 -6.19 20.27 -16.70
CA LYS A 108 -7.47 20.54 -16.06
C LYS A 108 -8.51 19.53 -16.51
N VAL A 109 -9.52 19.37 -15.70
CA VAL A 109 -10.71 18.59 -16.01
C VAL A 109 -11.91 19.52 -16.09
N LYS A 110 -12.77 19.31 -17.08
CA LYS A 110 -13.99 20.07 -17.31
C LYS A 110 -15.18 19.11 -17.36
N ASP A 111 -16.27 19.46 -16.67
CA ASP A 111 -17.53 18.71 -16.72
C ASP A 111 -18.39 19.08 -17.91
N ASP A 112 -19.49 18.37 -18.10
CA ASP A 112 -20.48 18.62 -19.17
C ASP A 112 -21.24 19.93 -19.00
N THR A 113 -21.18 20.56 -17.82
CA THR A 113 -21.76 21.90 -17.55
C THR A 113 -20.76 23.03 -17.74
N SER A 114 -19.54 22.73 -18.22
CA SER A 114 -18.45 23.68 -18.50
C SER A 114 -17.72 24.25 -17.28
N ARG A 115 -17.85 23.64 -16.10
CA ARG A 115 -17.04 23.99 -14.94
C ARG A 115 -15.69 23.28 -15.00
N GLU A 116 -14.67 23.91 -14.49
CA GLU A 116 -13.30 23.43 -14.56
C GLU A 116 -12.73 23.16 -13.15
N SER A 117 -11.88 22.13 -13.05
CA SER A 117 -11.08 21.88 -11.86
C SER A 117 -9.94 22.89 -11.70
N GLU A 118 -9.30 22.90 -10.54
CA GLU A 118 -7.97 23.47 -10.39
C GLU A 118 -6.98 22.81 -11.37
N THR A 119 -5.88 23.52 -11.66
CA THR A 119 -4.82 22.99 -12.52
C THR A 119 -3.94 22.01 -11.72
N MET A 120 -3.83 20.79 -12.21
CA MET A 120 -3.03 19.73 -11.60
C MET A 120 -1.74 19.46 -12.38
N THR A 121 -0.73 19.00 -11.67
CA THR A 121 0.58 18.70 -12.23
C THR A 121 0.74 17.20 -12.43
N VAL A 122 1.27 16.82 -13.59
CA VAL A 122 1.82 15.50 -13.86
C VAL A 122 3.34 15.62 -13.82
N THR A 123 3.97 14.87 -12.92
CA THR A 123 5.42 14.77 -12.80
C THR A 123 5.89 13.52 -13.52
N VAL A 124 6.81 13.67 -14.45
CA VAL A 124 7.38 12.57 -15.25
C VAL A 124 8.86 12.44 -14.96
N LYS A 125 9.28 11.31 -14.41
CA LYS A 125 10.68 10.99 -14.18
C LYS A 125 11.19 10.14 -15.35
N VAL A 126 12.21 10.61 -16.05
CA VAL A 126 12.83 9.92 -17.19
C VAL A 126 14.19 9.38 -16.79
N PHE A 127 14.39 8.08 -16.91
CA PHE A 127 15.64 7.38 -16.58
C PHE A 127 16.54 7.20 -17.79
N ASP A 128 17.84 7.30 -17.59
CA ASP A 128 18.88 7.35 -18.65
C ASP A 128 19.10 6.03 -19.37
N THR A 129 18.87 4.87 -18.77
CA THR A 129 19.18 3.58 -19.37
C THR A 129 18.15 2.51 -19.03
N TYR A 130 17.95 1.64 -20.03
CA TYR A 130 17.37 0.32 -19.82
C TYR A 130 18.44 -0.53 -19.13
N TYR A 131 18.44 -0.58 -17.80
CA TYR A 131 19.30 -1.54 -17.11
C TYR A 131 18.68 -2.92 -17.20
N HIS A 132 19.45 -3.88 -17.71
CA HIS A 132 19.05 -5.29 -17.71
C HIS A 132 18.98 -5.90 -16.32
N THR A 133 19.58 -5.22 -15.34
CA THR A 133 19.41 -5.42 -13.89
C THR A 133 19.28 -4.05 -13.27
N PRO A 134 18.28 -3.77 -12.42
CA PRO A 134 18.27 -2.51 -11.68
C PRO A 134 19.60 -2.44 -10.92
N PRO A 135 20.38 -1.37 -11.06
CA PRO A 135 21.58 -1.25 -10.27
C PRO A 135 21.17 -1.27 -8.80
N LEU A 136 21.89 -2.05 -8.01
CA LEU A 136 21.77 -1.94 -6.57
C LEU A 136 21.96 -0.47 -6.19
N ILE A 137 21.00 0.08 -5.46
CA ILE A 137 21.11 1.43 -4.94
C ILE A 137 22.01 1.38 -3.70
N GLY A 138 23.28 1.65 -3.90
CA GLY A 138 24.32 1.50 -2.89
C GLY A 138 24.89 0.07 -2.79
N SER A 139 25.66 -0.16 -1.74
CA SER A 139 26.15 -1.47 -1.38
C SER A 139 25.15 -2.20 -0.48
N GLU A 140 25.26 -3.51 -0.44
CA GLU A 140 24.56 -4.35 0.53
C GLU A 140 24.77 -3.84 1.96
N ILE A 141 23.72 -3.92 2.76
CA ILE A 141 23.75 -3.59 4.19
C ILE A 141 23.64 -4.90 4.97
N PRO A 142 24.76 -5.48 5.42
CA PRO A 142 24.75 -6.74 6.14
C PRO A 142 24.17 -6.59 7.55
N GLY A 143 23.50 -7.63 8.06
CA GLY A 143 23.18 -7.78 9.46
C GLY A 143 24.44 -7.94 10.32
N GLN A 144 24.33 -7.72 11.63
CA GLN A 144 25.45 -7.90 12.56
C GLN A 144 25.66 -9.37 12.93
N SER A 145 24.58 -10.14 13.05
CA SER A 145 24.59 -11.57 13.33
C SER A 145 23.50 -12.26 12.51
N VAL A 146 23.75 -13.51 12.13
CA VAL A 146 22.80 -14.34 11.36
C VAL A 146 21.49 -14.55 12.12
N GLU A 147 21.56 -14.63 13.46
CA GLU A 147 20.38 -14.90 14.31
C GLU A 147 19.53 -13.65 14.61
N ASP A 148 20.00 -12.45 14.27
CA ASP A 148 19.32 -11.19 14.58
C ASP A 148 18.05 -10.97 13.75
N ASN A 149 17.86 -11.71 12.67
CA ASN A 149 16.80 -11.50 11.67
C ASN A 149 16.76 -10.04 11.15
N PHE A 150 17.93 -9.48 10.85
CA PHE A 150 18.05 -8.15 10.25
C PHE A 150 17.35 -8.11 8.89
N GLY A 151 16.53 -7.09 8.67
CA GLY A 151 15.69 -6.99 7.47
C GLY A 151 14.30 -7.64 7.62
N ARG A 152 13.94 -8.18 8.80
CA ARG A 152 12.60 -8.74 9.06
C ARG A 152 11.48 -7.75 8.77
N ALA A 153 11.69 -6.47 9.03
CA ALA A 153 10.80 -5.38 8.68
C ALA A 153 11.62 -4.24 8.08
N VAL A 154 11.14 -3.69 6.97
CA VAL A 154 11.79 -2.57 6.28
C VAL A 154 10.73 -1.53 5.93
N SER A 155 11.08 -0.25 6.06
CA SER A 155 10.24 0.87 5.63
C SER A 155 11.09 1.95 5.00
N LEU A 156 10.64 2.51 3.88
CA LEU A 156 11.30 3.61 3.16
C LEU A 156 10.52 4.92 3.32
N SER A 157 11.23 6.04 3.27
CA SER A 157 10.62 7.36 3.03
C SER A 157 10.02 7.43 1.63
N GLU A 158 9.15 8.40 1.38
CA GLU A 158 8.45 8.55 0.10
C GLU A 158 9.40 8.82 -1.08
N ASP A 159 10.53 9.48 -0.82
CA ASP A 159 11.58 9.73 -1.80
C ASP A 159 12.61 8.59 -1.91
N GLY A 160 12.48 7.53 -1.08
CA GLY A 160 13.39 6.38 -1.04
C GLY A 160 14.77 6.67 -0.46
N THR A 161 15.00 7.84 0.15
CA THR A 161 16.34 8.21 0.66
C THR A 161 16.57 7.85 2.12
N ILE A 162 15.53 7.56 2.89
CA ILE A 162 15.61 7.12 4.29
C ILE A 162 15.01 5.71 4.39
N MET A 163 15.71 4.81 5.08
CA MET A 163 15.28 3.43 5.27
C MET A 163 15.42 3.01 6.73
N ALA A 164 14.34 2.52 7.33
CA ALA A 164 14.36 1.87 8.62
C ALA A 164 14.37 0.36 8.45
N VAL A 165 15.23 -0.33 9.20
CA VAL A 165 15.40 -1.79 9.15
C VAL A 165 15.31 -2.36 10.56
N GLY A 166 14.40 -3.31 10.76
CA GLY A 166 14.20 -4.02 12.00
C GLY A 166 15.02 -5.34 12.06
N ALA A 167 15.53 -5.64 13.25
CA ALA A 167 16.22 -6.87 13.63
C ALA A 167 15.61 -7.39 14.95
N PRO A 168 14.45 -8.09 14.90
CA PRO A 168 13.69 -8.40 16.13
C PRO A 168 14.35 -9.41 17.06
N GLN A 169 15.41 -10.07 16.64
CA GLN A 169 16.16 -11.01 17.50
C GLN A 169 17.54 -10.48 17.92
N ASP A 170 17.86 -9.22 17.61
CA ASP A 170 19.07 -8.55 18.08
C ASP A 170 19.16 -8.56 19.61
N ASP A 171 20.35 -8.90 20.13
CA ASP A 171 20.63 -9.10 21.56
C ASP A 171 21.23 -7.86 22.24
N ASP A 172 21.48 -6.77 21.53
CA ASP A 172 22.15 -5.57 22.08
C ASP A 172 21.39 -4.94 23.27
N GLY A 173 20.07 -5.07 23.31
CA GLY A 173 19.21 -4.65 24.42
C GLY A 173 18.91 -5.74 25.47
N GLY A 174 19.44 -6.94 25.28
CA GLY A 174 19.13 -8.16 26.03
C GLY A 174 18.65 -9.27 25.11
N GLY A 175 18.72 -10.54 25.51
CA GLY A 175 18.42 -11.68 24.62
C GLY A 175 17.11 -11.52 23.83
N ASN A 176 17.18 -11.42 22.51
CA ASN A 176 16.06 -11.14 21.61
C ASN A 176 15.26 -9.87 21.99
N ALA A 177 15.91 -8.83 22.51
CA ALA A 177 15.23 -7.55 22.77
C ALA A 177 14.80 -6.88 21.46
N GLY A 178 15.53 -7.13 20.40
CA GLY A 178 15.33 -6.57 19.08
C GLY A 178 15.83 -5.15 18.94
N SER A 179 16.09 -4.74 17.72
CA SER A 179 16.56 -3.39 17.40
C SER A 179 16.02 -2.86 16.09
N VAL A 180 16.17 -1.54 15.88
CA VAL A 180 15.93 -0.85 14.62
C VAL A 180 17.10 0.06 14.32
N LYS A 181 17.61 0.02 13.09
CA LYS A 181 18.57 0.95 12.53
C LYS A 181 17.94 1.74 11.40
N VAL A 182 18.27 3.01 11.32
CA VAL A 182 17.81 3.88 10.24
C VAL A 182 18.99 4.31 9.41
N TYR A 183 18.82 4.26 8.10
CA TYR A 183 19.86 4.58 7.12
C TYR A 183 19.41 5.72 6.22
N GLN A 184 20.37 6.51 5.78
CA GLN A 184 20.19 7.54 4.74
C GLN A 184 21.05 7.21 3.54
N PHE A 185 20.46 7.28 2.35
CA PHE A 185 21.16 7.19 1.09
C PHE A 185 21.70 8.55 0.69
N SER A 186 23.01 8.65 0.55
CA SER A 186 23.69 9.87 0.11
C SER A 186 25.01 9.53 -0.56
N GLY A 187 25.33 10.22 -1.66
CA GLY A 187 26.59 10.01 -2.36
C GLY A 187 26.81 8.60 -2.92
N GLY A 188 25.73 7.85 -3.20
CA GLY A 188 25.79 6.50 -3.75
C GLY A 188 25.95 5.39 -2.70
N SER A 189 25.79 5.69 -1.42
CA SER A 189 25.89 4.71 -0.33
C SER A 189 24.88 4.96 0.77
N TRP A 190 24.54 3.89 1.49
CA TRP A 190 23.72 3.92 2.70
C TRP A 190 24.61 4.14 3.92
N SER A 191 24.24 5.06 4.78
CA SER A 191 24.89 5.31 6.06
C SER A 191 23.85 5.44 7.18
N THR A 192 24.18 4.96 8.37
CA THR A 192 23.27 5.06 9.52
C THR A 192 23.05 6.52 9.91
N ILE A 193 21.81 6.86 10.27
CA ILE A 193 21.45 8.16 10.85
C ILE A 193 20.81 7.96 12.23
N GLY A 194 21.25 8.77 13.18
CA GLY A 194 20.81 8.66 14.56
C GLY A 194 21.37 7.43 15.30
N ASN A 195 20.92 7.26 16.52
CA ASN A 195 21.24 6.11 17.36
C ASN A 195 20.41 4.88 16.98
N GLN A 196 20.97 3.68 17.23
CA GLN A 196 20.20 2.45 17.19
C GLN A 196 19.10 2.47 18.25
N ILE A 197 17.91 1.99 17.89
CA ILE A 197 16.75 1.93 18.78
C ILE A 197 16.63 0.47 19.24
N ASN A 198 16.86 0.22 20.53
CA ASN A 198 16.81 -1.13 21.10
C ASN A 198 15.52 -1.39 21.87
N GLY A 199 15.10 -2.64 21.92
CA GLY A 199 14.14 -3.12 22.90
C GLY A 199 14.66 -2.86 24.33
N ALA A 200 13.75 -2.68 25.26
CA ALA A 200 14.11 -2.34 26.65
C ALA A 200 14.33 -3.58 27.52
N SER A 201 13.83 -4.72 27.12
CA SER A 201 13.85 -5.96 27.85
C SER A 201 14.04 -7.15 26.93
N ALA A 202 14.65 -8.20 27.46
CA ALA A 202 14.79 -9.46 26.75
C ALA A 202 13.42 -9.97 26.25
N GLY A 203 13.36 -10.37 24.98
CA GLY A 203 12.16 -10.90 24.36
C GLY A 203 11.18 -9.85 23.82
N ASP A 204 11.45 -8.55 23.94
CA ASP A 204 10.57 -7.48 23.42
C ASP A 204 10.36 -7.55 21.90
N LYS A 205 11.38 -8.05 21.18
CA LYS A 205 11.43 -8.14 19.72
C LYS A 205 11.12 -6.80 19.02
N ALA A 206 11.75 -5.72 19.48
CA ALA A 206 11.64 -4.41 18.83
C ALA A 206 12.06 -4.50 17.36
N GLY A 207 11.32 -3.85 16.47
CA GLY A 207 11.56 -3.94 15.03
C GLY A 207 10.90 -5.14 14.34
N SER A 208 9.98 -5.86 15.04
CA SER A 208 9.11 -6.83 14.36
C SER A 208 8.26 -6.18 13.28
N SER A 209 7.92 -4.92 13.46
CA SER A 209 7.33 -4.05 12.44
C SER A 209 7.89 -2.64 12.57
N VAL A 210 8.05 -1.96 11.43
CA VAL A 210 8.52 -0.57 11.36
C VAL A 210 7.74 0.19 10.31
N SER A 211 7.52 1.49 10.53
CA SER A 211 6.90 2.37 9.55
C SER A 211 7.46 3.78 9.67
N LEU A 212 7.98 4.32 8.57
CA LEU A 212 8.43 5.71 8.45
C LEU A 212 7.31 6.61 7.94
N SER A 213 7.34 7.88 8.34
CA SER A 213 6.61 8.94 7.64
C SER A 213 7.19 9.18 6.24
N GLY A 214 6.43 9.82 5.35
CA GLY A 214 6.86 10.11 4.00
C GLY A 214 8.16 10.91 3.92
N ASP A 215 8.39 11.83 4.85
CA ASP A 215 9.62 12.61 4.95
C ASP A 215 10.77 11.90 5.71
N GLY A 216 10.53 10.66 6.19
CA GLY A 216 11.50 9.86 6.92
C GLY A 216 11.86 10.38 8.32
N THR A 217 11.12 11.38 8.87
CA THR A 217 11.46 11.99 10.16
C THR A 217 10.74 11.39 11.36
N ILE A 218 9.63 10.69 11.15
CA ILE A 218 8.86 9.98 12.20
C ILE A 218 8.95 8.48 11.94
N LEU A 219 9.21 7.72 12.99
CA LEU A 219 9.34 6.25 12.94
C LEU A 219 8.45 5.61 14.00
N ALA A 220 7.57 4.71 13.59
CA ALA A 220 6.85 3.81 14.48
C ALA A 220 7.56 2.44 14.51
N VAL A 221 7.71 1.88 15.71
CA VAL A 221 8.36 0.60 15.97
C VAL A 221 7.41 -0.28 16.78
N GLY A 222 7.08 -1.45 16.26
CA GLY A 222 6.32 -2.46 16.97
C GLY A 222 7.20 -3.35 17.83
N LEU A 223 6.71 -3.64 19.04
CA LEU A 223 7.30 -4.54 20.02
C LEU A 223 6.22 -5.55 20.48
N PRO A 224 5.78 -6.48 19.60
CA PRO A 224 4.59 -7.30 19.86
C PRO A 224 4.74 -8.28 21.00
N TYR A 225 5.95 -8.59 21.42
CA TYR A 225 6.24 -9.54 22.51
C TYR A 225 6.55 -8.87 23.85
N ASN A 226 6.54 -7.52 23.90
CA ASN A 226 6.72 -6.78 25.15
C ASN A 226 5.64 -7.16 26.17
N ASP A 227 6.01 -7.16 27.46
CA ASP A 227 5.12 -7.43 28.59
C ASP A 227 4.35 -8.76 28.46
N THR A 228 5.11 -9.85 28.27
CA THR A 228 4.55 -11.22 28.11
C THR A 228 3.58 -11.36 26.92
N ASN A 229 3.95 -10.81 25.77
CA ASN A 229 3.24 -10.83 24.49
C ASN A 229 1.95 -9.97 24.44
N ILE A 230 1.78 -9.03 25.36
CA ILE A 230 0.72 -8.02 25.24
C ILE A 230 1.04 -7.06 24.10
N GLY A 231 2.31 -6.67 24.00
CA GLY A 231 2.82 -5.80 22.97
C GLY A 231 2.70 -4.31 23.27
N GLN A 232 3.45 -3.54 22.51
CA GLN A 232 3.40 -2.07 22.50
C GLN A 232 3.97 -1.51 21.20
N VAL A 233 3.72 -0.24 20.95
CA VAL A 233 4.33 0.54 19.87
C VAL A 233 5.06 1.74 20.46
N LYS A 234 6.30 1.96 20.03
CA LYS A 234 7.06 3.18 20.35
C LYS A 234 7.15 4.05 19.10
N ILE A 235 7.01 5.36 19.27
CA ILE A 235 7.12 6.32 18.19
C ILE A 235 8.29 7.26 18.47
N PHE A 236 9.09 7.47 17.44
CA PHE A 236 10.31 8.28 17.52
C PHE A 236 10.27 9.40 16.49
N LYS A 237 10.97 10.47 16.79
CA LYS A 237 11.23 11.57 15.87
C LYS A 237 12.74 11.80 15.76
N TYR A 238 13.24 11.92 14.54
CA TYR A 238 14.63 12.28 14.30
C TYR A 238 14.88 13.75 14.65
N ASP A 239 15.92 14.02 15.45
CA ASP A 239 16.29 15.37 15.86
C ASP A 239 17.03 16.19 14.78
N GLY A 240 17.27 15.55 13.61
CA GLY A 240 18.00 16.14 12.48
C GLY A 240 19.52 16.08 12.62
N SER A 241 20.04 15.43 13.66
CA SER A 241 21.48 15.37 13.92
C SER A 241 21.99 13.97 14.29
N SER A 242 21.59 13.45 15.43
CA SER A 242 22.20 12.23 15.98
C SER A 242 21.25 11.32 16.74
N ASN A 243 19.99 11.73 17.00
CA ASN A 243 19.12 10.94 17.86
C ASN A 243 17.73 10.74 17.24
N TRP A 244 17.19 9.56 17.57
CA TRP A 244 15.78 9.26 17.46
C TRP A 244 15.15 9.42 18.85
N ASP A 245 14.50 10.57 19.06
CA ASP A 245 13.87 10.89 20.35
C ASP A 245 12.48 10.29 20.43
N SER A 246 12.15 9.65 21.56
CA SER A 246 10.81 9.09 21.76
C SER A 246 9.78 10.21 21.92
N ILE A 247 8.75 10.19 21.05
CA ILE A 247 7.60 11.12 21.10
C ILE A 247 6.31 10.42 21.54
N GLY A 248 6.37 9.12 21.86
CA GLY A 248 5.21 8.40 22.36
C GLY A 248 5.46 6.91 22.54
N THR A 249 4.71 6.34 23.46
CA THR A 249 4.57 4.89 23.65
C THR A 249 3.09 4.58 23.75
N ILE A 250 2.61 3.68 22.90
CA ILE A 250 1.22 3.25 22.88
C ILE A 250 1.17 1.81 23.37
N LYS A 251 0.34 1.57 24.38
CA LYS A 251 0.01 0.24 24.90
C LYS A 251 -1.45 -0.08 24.58
N PRO A 252 -1.80 -1.35 24.39
CA PRO A 252 -3.19 -1.71 24.16
C PRO A 252 -4.06 -1.32 25.36
N VAL A 253 -5.22 -0.75 25.05
CA VAL A 253 -6.23 -0.51 26.09
C VAL A 253 -7.09 -1.76 26.19
N ASN A 254 -7.14 -2.38 27.36
CA ASN A 254 -8.03 -3.48 27.64
C ASN A 254 -9.50 -2.99 27.62
N VAL A 255 -10.19 -3.19 26.50
CA VAL A 255 -11.61 -2.83 26.34
C VAL A 255 -12.58 -3.88 26.86
N ASN A 256 -12.10 -4.99 27.42
CA ASN A 256 -12.94 -6.06 27.97
C ASN A 256 -12.43 -6.55 29.32
N SER A 257 -13.00 -5.99 30.38
CA SER A 257 -12.81 -6.44 31.76
C SER A 257 -13.53 -7.76 32.11
N GLY A 258 -13.93 -8.55 31.12
CA GLY A 258 -14.70 -9.79 31.31
C GLY A 258 -14.08 -11.08 30.76
N ALA A 259 -13.04 -11.00 29.95
CA ALA A 259 -12.32 -12.18 29.47
C ALA A 259 -11.10 -12.42 30.35
N SER A 260 -11.02 -13.59 30.98
CA SER A 260 -9.89 -14.02 31.78
C SER A 260 -8.73 -14.44 30.88
N LYS A 261 -8.15 -13.52 30.12
CA LYS A 261 -6.82 -13.66 29.52
C LYS A 261 -6.41 -12.43 28.71
N ALA A 262 -5.62 -11.55 29.28
CA ALA A 262 -4.63 -10.79 28.53
C ALA A 262 -3.46 -11.76 28.23
N VAL A 263 -3.55 -12.56 27.17
CA VAL A 263 -2.48 -13.51 26.82
C VAL A 263 -2.25 -13.49 25.34
N SER A 264 -1.08 -13.00 24.95
CA SER A 264 -0.56 -13.07 23.59
C SER A 264 -1.35 -12.26 22.54
N GLU A 265 -1.77 -11.03 22.85
CA GLU A 265 -2.48 -10.17 21.90
C GLU A 265 -1.55 -9.74 20.75
N GLN A 266 -0.24 -9.57 21.01
CA GLN A 266 0.76 -9.11 20.05
C GLN A 266 0.45 -7.75 19.42
N PHE A 267 0.00 -6.79 20.23
CA PHE A 267 -0.23 -5.42 19.79
C PHE A 267 1.04 -4.78 19.22
N GLY A 268 0.96 -4.24 18.02
CA GLY A 268 2.11 -3.74 17.27
C GLY A 268 2.78 -4.80 16.38
N ASN A 269 2.08 -5.92 16.08
CA ASN A 269 2.57 -6.89 15.10
C ASN A 269 2.71 -6.28 13.70
N ASP A 270 1.81 -5.38 13.31
CA ASP A 270 1.97 -4.48 12.16
C ASP A 270 1.65 -3.04 12.57
N VAL A 271 2.41 -2.09 12.02
CA VAL A 271 2.23 -0.65 12.25
C VAL A 271 2.31 0.12 10.92
N ARG A 272 1.40 1.07 10.70
CA ARG A 272 1.37 1.90 9.50
C ARG A 272 1.18 3.36 9.84
N LEU A 273 2.15 4.19 9.45
CA LEU A 273 2.08 5.66 9.53
C LEU A 273 1.52 6.25 8.24
N SER A 274 0.74 7.32 8.36
CA SER A 274 0.46 8.20 7.22
C SER A 274 1.72 8.94 6.77
N SER A 275 1.74 9.46 5.54
CA SER A 275 2.88 10.19 4.98
C SER A 275 3.27 11.40 5.83
N ASP A 276 2.31 12.10 6.45
CA ASP A 276 2.56 13.22 7.36
C ASP A 276 3.02 12.81 8.78
N GLY A 277 3.15 11.51 9.04
CA GLY A 277 3.57 10.94 10.32
C GLY A 277 2.59 11.17 11.47
N LYS A 278 1.34 11.60 11.21
CA LYS A 278 0.38 11.97 12.26
C LYS A 278 -0.72 10.94 12.50
N THR A 279 -1.00 10.06 11.56
CA THR A 279 -1.96 8.97 11.75
C THR A 279 -1.20 7.66 11.81
N LEU A 280 -1.51 6.84 12.81
CA LEU A 280 -0.87 5.54 13.03
C LEU A 280 -1.95 4.47 13.20
N ALA A 281 -1.97 3.48 12.32
CA ALA A 281 -2.74 2.26 12.48
C ALA A 281 -1.87 1.18 13.11
N VAL A 282 -2.42 0.46 14.08
CA VAL A 282 -1.72 -0.60 14.85
C VAL A 282 -2.57 -1.86 14.85
N SER A 283 -1.97 -2.97 14.43
CA SER A 283 -2.60 -4.28 14.46
C SER A 283 -2.40 -5.01 15.79
N ASP A 284 -3.35 -5.89 16.07
CA ASP A 284 -3.36 -6.78 17.22
C ASP A 284 -4.05 -8.08 16.78
N ILE A 285 -3.24 -9.00 16.24
CA ILE A 285 -3.73 -10.14 15.43
C ILE A 285 -4.41 -11.23 16.23
N TRP A 286 -4.07 -11.39 17.51
CA TRP A 286 -4.61 -12.43 18.38
C TRP A 286 -5.61 -11.87 19.41
N PHE A 287 -6.12 -10.66 19.17
CA PHE A 287 -7.06 -10.06 20.09
C PHE A 287 -8.35 -10.86 20.23
N ASP A 288 -8.66 -11.24 21.46
CA ASP A 288 -9.91 -11.90 21.81
C ASP A 288 -10.98 -10.86 22.17
N ARG A 289 -12.10 -10.93 21.48
CA ARG A 289 -13.31 -10.17 21.84
C ARG A 289 -14.28 -11.08 22.56
N SER A 290 -15.03 -10.58 23.54
CA SER A 290 -16.03 -11.36 24.30
C SER A 290 -16.83 -12.32 23.41
N GLY A 291 -16.61 -13.63 23.57
CA GLY A 291 -17.23 -14.69 22.79
C GLY A 291 -16.64 -14.91 21.39
N ARG A 292 -15.52 -14.27 21.04
CA ARG A 292 -14.81 -14.45 19.75
C ARG A 292 -13.32 -14.57 20.01
N ASN A 293 -12.79 -15.77 19.81
CA ASN A 293 -11.36 -16.03 19.93
C ASN A 293 -10.66 -15.66 18.63
N ASP A 294 -9.43 -15.16 18.73
CA ASP A 294 -8.58 -14.82 17.59
C ASP A 294 -9.29 -13.93 16.55
N ALA A 295 -10.14 -13.02 17.03
CA ALA A 295 -10.88 -12.11 16.16
C ALA A 295 -9.95 -11.13 15.46
N GLY A 296 -8.89 -10.72 16.15
CA GLY A 296 -8.01 -9.64 15.70
C GLY A 296 -8.66 -8.26 15.78
N ARG A 297 -7.84 -7.23 15.86
CA ARG A 297 -8.31 -5.82 15.83
C ARG A 297 -7.29 -4.89 15.20
N VAL A 298 -7.75 -3.73 14.75
CA VAL A 298 -6.93 -2.56 14.42
C VAL A 298 -7.38 -1.38 15.25
N VAL A 299 -6.42 -0.66 15.82
CA VAL A 299 -6.66 0.61 16.51
C VAL A 299 -5.91 1.71 15.77
N VAL A 300 -6.60 2.82 15.52
CA VAL A 300 -5.99 3.96 14.84
C VAL A 300 -5.80 5.10 15.82
N TYR A 301 -4.65 5.75 15.73
CA TYR A 301 -4.26 6.87 16.58
C TYR A 301 -3.95 8.10 15.73
N ARG A 302 -4.17 9.29 16.31
CA ARG A 302 -3.74 10.55 15.72
C ARG A 302 -2.92 11.36 16.70
N TYR A 303 -1.80 11.90 16.22
CA TYR A 303 -0.92 12.77 16.97
C TYR A 303 -1.45 14.20 16.94
N ASP A 304 -1.68 14.81 18.11
CA ASP A 304 -2.18 16.19 18.27
C ASP A 304 -1.05 17.24 18.41
N GLY A 305 0.21 16.81 18.29
CA GLY A 305 1.41 17.60 18.55
C GLY A 305 2.04 17.32 19.91
N THR A 306 1.34 16.60 20.78
CA THR A 306 1.82 16.26 22.14
C THR A 306 1.53 14.80 22.48
N ASN A 307 0.33 14.31 22.14
CA ASN A 307 -0.14 12.98 22.51
C ASN A 307 -0.66 12.22 21.30
N TRP A 308 -0.56 10.90 21.36
CA TRP A 308 -1.23 9.98 20.46
C TRP A 308 -2.59 9.60 21.00
N ASN A 309 -3.64 10.12 20.41
CA ASN A 309 -5.03 9.88 20.83
C ASN A 309 -5.71 8.91 19.87
N SER A 310 -6.54 8.03 20.38
CA SER A 310 -7.32 7.12 19.53
C SER A 310 -8.21 7.92 18.57
N LEU A 311 -8.20 7.56 17.30
CA LEU A 311 -8.92 8.24 16.22
C LEU A 311 -10.19 7.47 15.85
N GLY A 312 -11.30 8.18 15.85
CA GLY A 312 -12.62 7.60 15.59
C GLY A 312 -13.25 7.04 16.87
N ASN A 313 -14.52 6.68 16.78
CA ASN A 313 -15.34 6.28 17.94
C ASN A 313 -14.63 5.21 18.76
N ALA A 314 -13.83 5.51 19.73
CA ALA A 314 -13.15 4.72 20.76
C ALA A 314 -13.18 3.16 20.65
N THR A 315 -13.75 2.64 19.58
CA THR A 315 -13.91 1.22 19.29
C THR A 315 -12.92 0.85 18.19
N ALA A 316 -11.97 0.01 18.54
CA ALA A 316 -11.14 -0.66 17.57
C ALA A 316 -12.01 -1.35 16.50
N LEU A 317 -11.48 -1.48 15.31
CA LEU A 317 -12.08 -2.27 14.23
C LEU A 317 -11.77 -3.74 14.50
N TYR A 318 -12.76 -4.60 14.45
CA TYR A 318 -12.66 -6.00 14.86
C TYR A 318 -13.07 -6.94 13.74
N GLY A 319 -12.39 -8.09 13.70
CA GLY A 319 -12.82 -9.24 12.92
C GLY A 319 -13.93 -10.06 13.60
N GLU A 320 -14.30 -11.14 12.96
CA GLU A 320 -15.12 -12.21 13.52
C GLU A 320 -14.25 -13.26 14.22
N SER A 321 -14.87 -14.26 14.86
CA SER A 321 -14.09 -15.30 15.54
C SER A 321 -13.27 -16.10 14.54
N GLY A 322 -11.95 -16.20 14.75
CA GLY A 322 -11.04 -16.92 13.91
C GLY A 322 -10.60 -16.21 12.63
N ASP A 323 -11.04 -14.97 12.39
CA ASP A 323 -10.68 -14.21 11.18
C ASP A 323 -9.20 -13.85 11.09
N ASN A 324 -8.49 -13.82 12.23
CA ASN A 324 -7.15 -13.23 12.33
C ASN A 324 -7.08 -11.86 11.61
N PHE A 325 -8.10 -11.05 11.87
CA PHE A 325 -8.25 -9.71 11.31
C PHE A 325 -7.05 -8.84 11.65
N SER A 326 -6.53 -8.11 10.70
CA SER A 326 -5.32 -7.29 10.80
C SER A 326 -3.97 -7.99 10.54
N TRP A 327 -3.99 -9.18 9.98
CA TRP A 327 -2.75 -9.80 9.52
C TRP A 327 -2.11 -8.98 8.38
N GLY A 328 -2.89 -8.62 7.35
CA GLY A 328 -2.53 -7.62 6.36
C GLY A 328 -3.10 -6.25 6.75
N LEU A 329 -2.29 -5.20 6.68
CA LEU A 329 -2.68 -3.83 7.00
C LEU A 329 -1.98 -2.84 6.07
N SER A 330 -2.73 -1.94 5.45
CA SER A 330 -2.18 -0.81 4.70
C SER A 330 -3.00 0.46 4.93
N LEU A 331 -2.33 1.61 4.91
CA LEU A 331 -2.90 2.93 5.16
C LEU A 331 -2.53 3.87 4.02
N SER A 332 -3.49 4.60 3.47
CA SER A 332 -3.23 5.63 2.45
C SER A 332 -2.34 6.75 2.98
N ALA A 333 -1.64 7.46 2.11
CA ALA A 333 -0.69 8.50 2.48
C ALA A 333 -1.30 9.60 3.37
N ASN A 334 -2.55 9.97 3.12
CA ASN A 334 -3.27 10.96 3.92
C ASN A 334 -3.89 10.39 5.21
N GLY A 335 -3.73 9.10 5.48
CA GLY A 335 -4.23 8.45 6.68
C GLY A 335 -5.75 8.35 6.79
N ASN A 336 -6.50 8.43 5.69
CA ASN A 336 -7.97 8.43 5.70
C ASN A 336 -8.62 7.21 5.03
N ILE A 337 -7.85 6.38 4.33
CA ILE A 337 -8.32 5.09 3.77
C ILE A 337 -7.39 4.01 4.30
N MET A 338 -7.97 2.91 4.77
CA MET A 338 -7.24 1.81 5.36
C MET A 338 -7.82 0.48 4.87
N ALA A 339 -6.96 -0.41 4.39
CA ALA A 339 -7.32 -1.78 4.04
C ALA A 339 -6.83 -2.73 5.11
N ILE A 340 -7.68 -3.69 5.50
CA ILE A 340 -7.41 -4.66 6.55
C ILE A 340 -7.78 -6.05 6.04
N GLY A 341 -6.84 -6.97 6.11
CA GLY A 341 -7.02 -8.36 5.73
C GLY A 341 -7.52 -9.22 6.90
N ALA A 342 -8.44 -10.11 6.59
CA ALA A 342 -8.95 -11.17 7.45
C ALA A 342 -8.71 -12.50 6.72
N HIS A 343 -7.46 -12.94 6.70
CA HIS A 343 -6.98 -14.01 5.82
C HIS A 343 -7.49 -15.42 6.18
N GLU A 344 -7.93 -15.62 7.43
CA GLU A 344 -8.55 -16.88 7.87
C GLU A 344 -10.10 -16.81 7.79
N HIS A 345 -10.67 -15.75 7.21
CA HIS A 345 -12.13 -15.63 7.08
C HIS A 345 -12.74 -16.75 6.26
N ASP A 346 -13.79 -17.37 6.81
CA ASP A 346 -14.56 -18.42 6.14
C ASP A 346 -15.62 -17.81 5.21
N LYS A 347 -15.58 -18.15 3.93
CA LYS A 347 -16.59 -17.73 2.95
C LYS A 347 -17.69 -18.79 2.84
N ILE A 348 -18.95 -18.37 2.92
CA ILE A 348 -20.10 -19.25 2.62
C ILE A 348 -20.54 -18.99 1.19
N GLU A 349 -20.45 -20.02 0.35
CA GLU A 349 -20.84 -19.97 -1.05
C GLU A 349 -21.66 -21.22 -1.41
N ASP A 350 -22.83 -21.01 -2.04
CA ASP A 350 -23.76 -22.09 -2.43
C ASP A 350 -24.07 -23.08 -1.31
N GLY A 351 -24.11 -22.63 -0.06
CA GLY A 351 -24.38 -23.49 1.11
C GLY A 351 -23.18 -24.29 1.58
N SER A 352 -22.00 -24.12 0.98
CA SER A 352 -20.74 -24.73 1.39
C SER A 352 -19.85 -23.69 2.07
N THR A 353 -19.17 -24.09 3.15
CA THR A 353 -18.17 -23.27 3.82
C THR A 353 -16.83 -23.48 3.13
N LYS A 354 -16.19 -22.38 2.71
CA LYS A 354 -14.83 -22.32 2.22
C LYS A 354 -13.96 -21.79 3.37
N ASN A 355 -13.26 -22.69 4.05
CA ASN A 355 -12.44 -22.34 5.21
C ASN A 355 -11.24 -21.49 4.78
N ALA A 356 -10.95 -20.43 5.54
CA ALA A 356 -9.79 -19.56 5.33
C ALA A 356 -9.67 -19.04 3.86
N ALA A 357 -10.79 -18.79 3.20
CA ALA A 357 -10.81 -18.18 1.87
C ALA A 357 -10.24 -16.76 1.91
N GLY A 358 -10.42 -16.09 3.04
CA GLY A 358 -9.96 -14.72 3.28
C GLY A 358 -10.86 -13.63 2.70
N LYS A 359 -10.69 -12.43 3.21
CA LYS A 359 -11.32 -11.20 2.71
C LYS A 359 -10.50 -9.97 3.08
N VAL A 360 -10.73 -8.88 2.38
CA VAL A 360 -10.22 -7.55 2.73
C VAL A 360 -11.39 -6.61 3.00
N ILE A 361 -11.32 -5.86 4.08
CA ILE A 361 -12.28 -4.79 4.37
C ILE A 361 -11.54 -3.46 4.26
N VAL A 362 -12.06 -2.58 3.41
CA VAL A 362 -11.54 -1.22 3.27
C VAL A 362 -12.41 -0.28 4.08
N TYR A 363 -11.76 0.54 4.90
CA TYR A 363 -12.40 1.57 5.73
C TYR A 363 -12.01 2.95 5.25
N LYS A 364 -12.93 3.90 5.42
CA LYS A 364 -12.69 5.31 5.19
C LYS A 364 -13.07 6.13 6.42
N TYR A 365 -12.19 7.04 6.80
CA TYR A 365 -12.44 7.97 7.88
C TYR A 365 -13.32 9.14 7.39
N ASN A 366 -14.48 9.34 8.02
CA ASN A 366 -15.44 10.37 7.63
C ASN A 366 -15.27 11.70 8.40
N GLY A 367 -14.20 11.82 9.21
CA GLY A 367 -13.96 12.95 10.11
C GLY A 367 -14.33 12.66 11.56
N THR A 368 -15.09 11.61 11.82
CA THR A 368 -15.58 11.23 13.17
C THR A 368 -15.39 9.74 13.45
N SER A 369 -15.69 8.89 12.48
CA SER A 369 -15.64 7.43 12.58
C SER A 369 -14.95 6.81 11.36
N TRP A 370 -14.53 5.56 11.53
CA TRP A 370 -14.10 4.70 10.42
C TRP A 370 -15.30 3.90 9.96
N ASP A 371 -15.77 4.18 8.75
CA ASP A 371 -16.89 3.48 8.14
C ASP A 371 -16.39 2.47 7.11
N VAL A 372 -17.11 1.35 6.98
CA VAL A 372 -16.81 0.39 5.91
C VAL A 372 -17.01 1.09 4.56
N PHE A 373 -15.94 1.18 3.79
CA PHE A 373 -15.95 1.78 2.47
C PHE A 373 -16.23 0.75 1.40
N ASP A 374 -15.63 -0.45 1.53
CA ASP A 374 -15.92 -1.62 0.69
C ASP A 374 -15.42 -2.91 1.33
N GLN A 375 -15.87 -4.05 0.78
CA GLN A 375 -15.38 -5.39 1.12
C GLN A 375 -15.00 -6.13 -0.16
N VAL A 376 -13.77 -6.61 -0.20
CA VAL A 376 -13.20 -7.32 -1.35
C VAL A 376 -12.95 -8.78 -0.95
N PHE A 377 -13.46 -9.69 -1.76
CA PHE A 377 -13.24 -11.13 -1.61
C PHE A 377 -12.38 -11.63 -2.76
N ASN A 378 -11.69 -12.75 -2.56
CA ASN A 378 -10.98 -13.42 -3.65
C ASN A 378 -11.96 -13.60 -4.81
N PRO A 379 -11.69 -13.05 -6.01
CA PRO A 379 -12.57 -13.17 -7.15
C PRO A 379 -12.77 -14.63 -7.58
N GLY A 380 -11.85 -15.54 -7.21
CA GLY A 380 -11.87 -16.95 -7.57
C GLY A 380 -11.91 -17.15 -9.09
N GLY A 381 -11.03 -17.90 -9.68
CA GLY A 381 -11.18 -18.32 -11.08
C GLY A 381 -12.49 -19.12 -11.25
N ALA A 382 -13.23 -18.91 -12.35
CA ALA A 382 -14.41 -19.72 -12.68
C ALA A 382 -14.00 -21.19 -12.81
N GLY A 383 -14.24 -21.98 -11.76
CA GLY A 383 -13.83 -23.39 -11.67
C GLY A 383 -12.95 -23.73 -10.48
N ASP A 384 -12.53 -22.77 -9.68
CA ASP A 384 -11.80 -23.03 -8.44
C ASP A 384 -12.75 -23.64 -7.40
N LEU A 385 -12.77 -24.96 -7.37
CA LEU A 385 -13.47 -25.75 -6.35
C LEU A 385 -12.67 -25.79 -5.04
N SER A 386 -11.45 -25.22 -5.01
CA SER A 386 -10.49 -25.32 -3.92
C SER A 386 -10.31 -24.03 -3.12
N ALA A 387 -11.16 -23.00 -3.28
CA ALA A 387 -11.06 -21.71 -2.58
C ALA A 387 -11.04 -21.80 -1.03
N SER A 388 -10.67 -22.94 -0.50
CA SER A 388 -10.41 -23.15 0.92
C SER A 388 -8.91 -23.06 1.18
N SER A 389 -8.56 -22.20 2.13
CA SER A 389 -7.19 -21.94 2.59
C SER A 389 -6.34 -21.05 1.67
N ASP A 390 -6.93 -20.25 0.78
CA ASP A 390 -6.20 -19.33 -0.10
C ASP A 390 -5.52 -18.18 0.67
N ARG A 391 -6.09 -17.85 1.85
CA ARG A 391 -5.61 -16.77 2.72
C ARG A 391 -5.54 -15.42 2.02
N PHE A 392 -6.54 -15.11 1.18
CA PHE A 392 -6.66 -13.82 0.53
C PHE A 392 -6.70 -12.68 1.56
N GLY A 393 -5.83 -11.69 1.39
CA GLY A 393 -5.64 -10.60 2.35
C GLY A 393 -4.56 -10.85 3.39
N GLY A 394 -3.78 -11.95 3.27
CA GLY A 394 -2.60 -12.18 4.10
C GLY A 394 -1.52 -11.12 3.88
N ALA A 395 -1.36 -10.68 2.64
CA ALA A 395 -0.59 -9.50 2.27
C ALA A 395 -1.47 -8.55 1.46
N LEU A 396 -1.32 -7.26 1.66
CA LEU A 396 -2.05 -6.24 0.90
C LEU A 396 -1.32 -4.90 0.94
N ASP A 397 -1.53 -4.08 -0.10
CA ASP A 397 -1.05 -2.71 -0.10
C ASP A 397 -1.98 -1.78 -0.88
N LEU A 398 -2.03 -0.51 -0.46
CA LEU A 398 -2.79 0.58 -1.07
C LEU A 398 -1.85 1.56 -1.75
N SER A 399 -2.24 2.05 -2.91
CA SER A 399 -1.62 3.26 -3.47
C SER A 399 -1.77 4.45 -2.52
N SER A 400 -0.95 5.49 -2.69
CA SER A 400 -0.94 6.67 -1.83
C SER A 400 -2.30 7.33 -1.65
N ASN A 401 -3.11 7.36 -2.69
CA ASN A 401 -4.47 7.93 -2.65
C ASN A 401 -5.52 6.92 -2.13
N GLY A 402 -5.14 5.66 -1.90
CA GLY A 402 -6.04 4.60 -1.48
C GLY A 402 -7.01 4.11 -2.55
N LEU A 403 -6.82 4.45 -3.84
CA LEU A 403 -7.75 4.06 -4.90
C LEU A 403 -7.35 2.77 -5.64
N ILE A 404 -6.10 2.34 -5.51
CA ILE A 404 -5.62 1.04 -6.00
C ILE A 404 -5.29 0.18 -4.80
N LEU A 405 -5.73 -1.07 -4.84
CA LEU A 405 -5.50 -2.08 -3.81
C LEU A 405 -4.92 -3.33 -4.44
N ALA A 406 -3.76 -3.77 -3.99
CA ALA A 406 -3.19 -5.07 -4.30
C ALA A 406 -3.43 -6.03 -3.14
N VAL A 407 -3.78 -7.29 -3.43
CA VAL A 407 -4.09 -8.31 -2.43
C VAL A 407 -3.47 -9.64 -2.84
N GLY A 408 -2.68 -10.21 -1.96
CA GLY A 408 -2.08 -11.53 -2.10
C GLY A 408 -2.95 -12.65 -1.52
N ALA A 409 -2.88 -13.81 -2.15
CA ALA A 409 -3.44 -15.08 -1.72
C ALA A 409 -2.37 -16.16 -1.87
N PRO A 410 -1.40 -16.26 -0.95
CA PRO A 410 -0.18 -17.06 -1.15
C PRO A 410 -0.43 -18.57 -1.16
N TYR A 411 -1.57 -19.01 -0.69
CA TYR A 411 -1.93 -20.44 -0.67
C TYR A 411 -2.92 -20.83 -1.77
N ASP A 412 -3.27 -19.88 -2.65
CA ASP A 412 -4.17 -20.11 -3.77
C ASP A 412 -3.59 -21.12 -4.78
N ASN A 413 -4.49 -21.89 -5.38
CA ASN A 413 -4.21 -22.91 -6.39
C ASN A 413 -5.00 -22.59 -7.67
N PRO A 414 -4.63 -21.57 -8.43
CA PRO A 414 -5.46 -20.95 -9.47
C PRO A 414 -5.82 -21.89 -10.64
N ASP A 415 -5.13 -23.01 -10.80
CA ASP A 415 -5.35 -23.94 -11.89
C ASP A 415 -6.14 -25.20 -11.48
N GLY A 416 -6.62 -25.28 -10.22
CA GLY A 416 -7.48 -26.37 -9.73
C GLY A 416 -6.89 -27.77 -9.82
N THR A 417 -5.64 -27.88 -10.21
CA THR A 417 -4.85 -29.10 -10.35
C THR A 417 -3.82 -29.18 -9.21
N ASP A 418 -3.09 -30.26 -9.13
CA ASP A 418 -2.09 -30.64 -8.12
C ASP A 418 -0.96 -29.62 -7.85
N VAL A 419 -1.23 -28.32 -8.06
CA VAL A 419 -0.28 -27.20 -7.90
C VAL A 419 -0.56 -26.55 -6.56
N ARG A 420 -0.05 -27.16 -5.48
CA ARG A 420 -0.29 -26.67 -4.12
C ARG A 420 0.49 -25.38 -3.87
N TRP A 421 -0.21 -24.35 -3.33
CA TRP A 421 0.36 -23.13 -2.81
C TRP A 421 1.24 -22.37 -3.82
N GLN A 422 0.78 -22.31 -5.07
CA GLN A 422 1.40 -21.52 -6.12
C GLN A 422 1.34 -20.04 -5.77
N GLY A 423 0.21 -19.63 -5.25
CA GLY A 423 -0.09 -18.27 -4.87
C GLY A 423 -0.50 -17.37 -6.02
N THR A 424 -1.30 -16.36 -5.68
CA THR A 424 -1.80 -15.36 -6.62
C THR A 424 -1.79 -13.96 -6.02
N VAL A 425 -1.83 -12.94 -6.89
CA VAL A 425 -2.08 -11.55 -6.53
C VAL A 425 -3.18 -10.98 -7.43
N ASN A 426 -4.15 -10.36 -6.80
CA ASN A 426 -5.24 -9.66 -7.44
C ASN A 426 -5.15 -8.16 -7.15
N LEU A 427 -5.38 -7.34 -8.17
CA LEU A 427 -5.42 -5.90 -8.01
C LEU A 427 -6.82 -5.36 -8.30
N PHE A 428 -7.16 -4.29 -7.60
CA PHE A 428 -8.47 -3.66 -7.68
C PHE A 428 -8.31 -2.15 -7.76
N TYR A 429 -9.23 -1.48 -8.48
CA TYR A 429 -9.33 -0.04 -8.46
C TYR A 429 -10.71 0.40 -7.99
N TYR A 430 -10.78 1.53 -7.29
CA TYR A 430 -12.04 2.11 -6.84
C TYR A 430 -12.69 2.90 -7.97
N ASN A 431 -13.85 2.44 -8.44
CA ASN A 431 -14.55 3.04 -9.59
C ASN A 431 -15.51 4.18 -9.23
N GLY A 432 -15.39 4.73 -8.01
CA GLY A 432 -16.29 5.74 -7.47
C GLY A 432 -17.42 5.16 -6.59
N THR A 433 -17.67 3.84 -6.65
CA THR A 433 -18.71 3.17 -5.88
C THR A 433 -18.14 1.99 -5.06
N LYS A 434 -17.25 1.21 -5.68
CA LYS A 434 -16.63 0.02 -5.06
C LYS A 434 -15.30 -0.30 -5.73
N TYR A 435 -14.52 -1.16 -5.11
CA TYR A 435 -13.34 -1.75 -5.73
C TYR A 435 -13.75 -2.80 -6.75
N VAL A 436 -13.19 -2.71 -7.94
CA VAL A 436 -13.41 -3.65 -9.05
C VAL A 436 -12.05 -4.12 -9.57
N PRO A 437 -11.96 -5.33 -10.16
CA PRO A 437 -10.68 -5.84 -10.64
C PRO A 437 -9.97 -4.89 -11.60
N LEU A 438 -8.64 -4.76 -11.41
CA LEU A 438 -7.73 -4.00 -12.25
C LEU A 438 -6.78 -4.96 -12.97
N GLY A 439 -7.12 -5.31 -14.19
CA GLY A 439 -6.39 -6.32 -14.96
C GLY A 439 -6.78 -7.75 -14.61
N THR A 440 -5.94 -8.68 -15.01
CA THR A 440 -6.09 -10.10 -14.71
C THR A 440 -5.27 -10.49 -13.49
N GLU A 441 -5.68 -11.55 -12.82
CA GLU A 441 -4.94 -12.18 -11.74
C GLU A 441 -3.50 -12.50 -12.15
N ILE A 442 -2.53 -12.23 -11.27
CA ILE A 442 -1.13 -12.58 -11.44
C ILE A 442 -0.86 -13.86 -10.65
N LYS A 443 -0.28 -14.86 -11.30
CA LYS A 443 -0.01 -16.18 -10.71
C LYS A 443 1.48 -16.39 -10.46
N GLY A 444 1.82 -17.16 -9.41
CA GLY A 444 3.17 -17.70 -9.22
C GLY A 444 3.56 -18.66 -10.35
N ASP A 445 4.84 -19.00 -10.44
CA ASP A 445 5.34 -19.87 -11.52
C ASP A 445 5.15 -21.35 -11.22
N ALA A 446 5.30 -21.74 -9.96
CA ALA A 446 5.33 -23.13 -9.55
C ALA A 446 4.63 -23.37 -8.20
N LYS A 447 4.40 -24.63 -7.92
CA LYS A 447 3.88 -25.06 -6.61
C LYS A 447 4.88 -24.76 -5.50
N PHE A 448 4.33 -24.37 -4.35
CA PHE A 448 5.08 -24.00 -3.15
C PHE A 448 5.86 -22.67 -3.28
N ASP A 449 5.64 -21.89 -4.33
CA ASP A 449 6.23 -20.57 -4.47
C ASP A 449 5.70 -19.57 -3.42
N TYR A 450 4.45 -19.78 -2.96
CA TYR A 450 3.75 -18.84 -2.06
C TYR A 450 3.74 -17.41 -2.61
N PHE A 451 3.60 -17.27 -3.94
CA PHE A 451 3.59 -15.97 -4.60
C PHE A 451 2.49 -15.08 -4.02
N GLY A 452 2.82 -13.83 -3.71
CA GLY A 452 1.91 -12.92 -3.03
C GLY A 452 1.96 -13.01 -1.50
N ALA A 453 2.96 -13.71 -0.91
CA ALA A 453 3.16 -13.71 0.54
C ALA A 453 3.50 -12.32 1.08
N HIS A 454 4.23 -11.52 0.29
CA HIS A 454 4.46 -10.10 0.53
C HIS A 454 4.35 -9.35 -0.79
N LEU A 455 3.88 -8.11 -0.72
CA LEU A 455 3.75 -7.25 -1.88
C LEU A 455 3.87 -5.77 -1.48
N SER A 456 4.23 -4.95 -2.45
CA SER A 456 4.30 -3.51 -2.28
C SER A 456 3.93 -2.81 -3.59
N LEU A 457 3.06 -1.81 -3.50
CA LEU A 457 2.69 -0.91 -4.59
C LEU A 457 3.52 0.37 -4.53
N ASP A 458 3.81 0.94 -5.67
CA ASP A 458 4.28 2.33 -5.74
C ASP A 458 3.16 3.33 -5.35
N ASN A 459 3.52 4.57 -5.19
CA ASN A 459 2.59 5.62 -4.78
C ASN A 459 1.37 5.76 -5.69
N GLU A 460 1.56 5.54 -6.98
CA GLU A 460 0.54 5.66 -8.02
C GLU A 460 -0.32 4.41 -8.18
N GLY A 461 0.17 3.26 -7.70
CA GLY A 461 -0.49 1.96 -7.84
C GLY A 461 -0.34 1.36 -9.23
N ASN A 462 0.74 1.68 -9.96
CA ASN A 462 1.00 1.18 -11.31
C ASN A 462 2.26 0.31 -11.42
N THR A 463 3.07 0.25 -10.37
CA THR A 463 4.20 -0.68 -10.21
C THR A 463 3.98 -1.52 -8.96
N LEU A 464 4.14 -2.82 -9.09
CA LEU A 464 3.93 -3.79 -8.04
C LEU A 464 5.15 -4.69 -7.89
N ALA A 465 5.72 -4.75 -6.69
CA ALA A 465 6.69 -5.77 -6.32
C ALA A 465 5.97 -6.90 -5.57
N VAL A 466 6.28 -8.16 -5.91
CA VAL A 466 5.67 -9.35 -5.31
C VAL A 466 6.74 -10.35 -4.93
N MET A 467 6.64 -10.86 -3.71
CA MET A 467 7.54 -11.89 -3.19
C MET A 467 6.94 -13.29 -3.33
N ALA A 468 7.78 -14.24 -3.72
CA ALA A 468 7.55 -15.67 -3.76
C ALA A 468 8.60 -16.38 -2.88
N PRO A 469 8.39 -16.53 -1.56
CA PRO A 469 9.41 -17.02 -0.63
C PRO A 469 9.82 -18.47 -0.83
N GLY A 470 8.95 -19.30 -1.41
CA GLY A 470 9.25 -20.71 -1.69
C GLY A 470 9.87 -20.99 -3.05
N TYR A 471 10.13 -19.97 -3.87
CA TYR A 471 10.74 -20.13 -5.18
C TYR A 471 12.13 -20.78 -5.08
N GLY A 472 12.44 -21.71 -5.98
CA GLY A 472 13.79 -22.25 -6.18
C GLY A 472 14.36 -23.08 -5.02
N THR A 473 13.58 -23.85 -4.27
CA THR A 473 14.02 -24.58 -3.06
C THR A 473 14.26 -23.66 -1.85
N ASP A 474 13.32 -22.75 -1.60
CA ASP A 474 13.32 -21.77 -0.50
C ASP A 474 14.39 -20.65 -0.61
N GLN A 475 14.93 -20.41 -1.82
CA GLN A 475 15.77 -19.24 -2.08
C GLN A 475 14.96 -17.95 -2.05
N GLY A 476 13.68 -18.04 -2.43
CA GLY A 476 12.80 -16.91 -2.61
C GLY A 476 13.11 -16.06 -3.84
N GLN A 477 12.11 -15.35 -4.31
CA GLN A 477 12.23 -14.42 -5.44
C GLN A 477 11.31 -13.21 -5.24
N VAL A 478 11.77 -12.04 -5.64
CA VAL A 478 10.92 -10.85 -5.81
C VAL A 478 10.78 -10.56 -7.29
N LYS A 479 9.55 -10.41 -7.77
CA LYS A 479 9.22 -10.02 -9.14
C LYS A 479 8.58 -8.65 -9.16
N VAL A 480 8.86 -7.87 -10.21
CA VAL A 480 8.27 -6.55 -10.41
C VAL A 480 7.33 -6.59 -11.61
N TYR A 481 6.16 -5.99 -11.45
CA TYR A 481 5.13 -5.89 -12.48
C TYR A 481 4.76 -4.43 -12.72
N ASN A 482 4.43 -4.09 -13.96
CA ASN A 482 3.90 -2.79 -14.33
C ASN A 482 2.54 -2.96 -15.00
N TYR A 483 1.61 -2.06 -14.66
CA TYR A 483 0.30 -2.07 -15.29
C TYR A 483 0.36 -1.50 -16.70
N ASN A 484 0.08 -2.34 -17.69
CA ASN A 484 -0.06 -1.90 -19.08
C ASN A 484 -1.53 -1.56 -19.34
N ILE A 485 -1.78 -0.30 -19.50
CA ILE A 485 -3.10 0.26 -19.70
C ILE A 485 -3.69 -0.11 -21.05
N ALA A 486 -2.84 -0.21 -22.09
CA ALA A 486 -3.31 -0.51 -23.44
C ALA A 486 -3.87 -1.94 -23.53
N SER A 487 -3.24 -2.90 -22.84
CA SER A 487 -3.71 -4.28 -22.74
C SER A 487 -4.64 -4.52 -21.55
N SER A 488 -4.72 -3.58 -20.61
CA SER A 488 -5.40 -3.74 -19.32
C SER A 488 -4.89 -4.95 -18.53
N THR A 489 -3.58 -5.19 -18.58
CA THR A 489 -2.91 -6.32 -17.91
C THR A 489 -1.73 -5.85 -17.08
N TRP A 490 -1.37 -6.65 -16.08
CA TRP A 490 -0.12 -6.52 -15.36
C TRP A 490 0.96 -7.32 -16.10
N GLU A 491 1.99 -6.63 -16.53
CA GLU A 491 3.12 -7.22 -17.26
C GLU A 491 4.33 -7.30 -16.36
N GLN A 492 4.92 -8.49 -16.28
CA GLN A 492 6.16 -8.67 -15.55
C GLN A 492 7.27 -7.85 -16.21
N SER A 493 8.00 -7.10 -15.42
CA SER A 493 9.26 -6.50 -15.85
C SER A 493 10.21 -7.59 -16.34
N PRO A 494 11.15 -7.30 -17.26
CA PRO A 494 12.10 -8.29 -17.72
C PRO A 494 12.73 -9.09 -16.57
N ALA A 495 13.03 -10.37 -16.80
CA ALA A 495 13.59 -11.29 -15.79
C ALA A 495 14.85 -10.75 -15.06
N SER A 496 15.54 -9.79 -15.68
CA SER A 496 16.64 -9.04 -15.08
C SER A 496 16.24 -8.14 -13.89
N TYR A 497 14.95 -7.96 -13.64
CA TYR A 497 14.39 -7.28 -12.47
C TYR A 497 13.89 -8.25 -11.39
N ASN A 498 14.11 -9.54 -11.57
CA ASN A 498 13.87 -10.50 -10.53
C ASN A 498 15.06 -10.49 -9.58
N PHE A 499 14.77 -10.47 -8.29
CA PHE A 499 15.78 -10.58 -7.25
C PHE A 499 15.65 -11.97 -6.63
N ASP A 500 16.59 -12.84 -6.96
CA ASP A 500 16.66 -14.17 -6.36
C ASP A 500 17.49 -14.11 -5.08
N GLY A 501 17.07 -14.84 -4.05
CA GLY A 501 17.87 -15.00 -2.84
C GLY A 501 19.18 -15.73 -3.13
N ASP A 502 20.19 -15.55 -2.26
CA ASP A 502 21.51 -16.15 -2.43
C ASP A 502 21.46 -17.66 -2.13
N GLU A 503 22.12 -18.47 -2.96
CA GLU A 503 22.21 -19.93 -2.79
C GLU A 503 23.04 -20.34 -1.57
N ASP A 504 23.87 -19.45 -1.02
CA ASP A 504 24.78 -19.76 0.08
C ASP A 504 24.12 -19.80 1.47
N ASP A 505 22.87 -19.36 1.59
CA ASP A 505 22.12 -19.33 2.87
C ASP A 505 21.38 -20.64 3.19
N ASN A 506 21.83 -21.77 2.70
CA ASN A 506 21.30 -23.12 2.96
C ASN A 506 21.29 -23.54 4.45
N GLN A 507 21.51 -22.63 5.39
CA GLN A 507 21.53 -22.89 6.84
C GLN A 507 20.44 -22.16 7.62
N SER A 508 19.67 -21.29 7.03
CA SER A 508 18.57 -20.62 7.73
C SER A 508 17.23 -20.92 7.04
N SER A 509 16.55 -21.92 7.56
CA SER A 509 15.13 -22.11 7.36
C SER A 509 14.38 -20.77 7.56
N GLY A 510 14.11 -20.03 6.48
CA GLY A 510 13.06 -19.04 6.47
C GLY A 510 13.39 -17.59 6.72
N SER A 511 14.57 -17.09 6.36
CA SER A 511 14.81 -15.64 6.46
C SER A 511 15.22 -14.96 5.16
N LEU A 512 14.42 -15.13 4.11
CA LEU A 512 14.13 -13.95 3.32
C LEU A 512 13.28 -13.09 4.23
N ALA A 513 13.87 -11.99 4.67
CA ALA A 513 13.20 -11.05 5.52
C ALA A 513 11.79 -10.83 4.96
N GLU A 514 10.76 -11.15 5.74
CA GLU A 514 9.43 -10.67 5.48
C GLU A 514 9.53 -9.14 5.54
N SER A 515 10.01 -8.54 4.45
CA SER A 515 9.85 -7.12 4.28
C SER A 515 8.35 -6.92 4.20
N LYS A 516 7.74 -6.51 5.30
CA LYS A 516 6.42 -5.89 5.26
C LYS A 516 6.66 -4.57 4.53
N GLY A 517 6.84 -4.72 3.18
CA GLY A 517 7.30 -3.66 2.31
C GLY A 517 6.35 -2.50 2.37
N GLN A 518 6.87 -1.40 2.84
CA GLN A 518 6.33 -0.11 2.47
C GLN A 518 7.21 0.42 1.34
N ARG A 519 6.59 0.50 0.17
CA ARG A 519 6.92 1.32 -1.00
C ARG A 519 8.33 1.13 -1.58
N VAL A 520 8.38 0.39 -2.66
CA VAL A 520 9.49 0.42 -3.64
C VAL A 520 9.51 1.77 -4.37
#